data_11078979bd0db32fbcbb4c99c3090a32
#
_entry.id   11078979bd0db32fbcbb4c99c3090a32
#
_cell.length_a   1.000
_cell.length_b   1.000
_cell.length_c   1.000
_cell.angle_alpha   90.00
_cell.angle_beta   90.00
_cell.angle_gamma   90.00
#
_symmetry.space_group_name_H-M   'P 1'
#
loop_
_entity.id
_entity.type
_entity.pdbx_description
1 polymer ?
#
loop_
_entity_poly.entity_id
_entity_poly.type
_entity_poly.pdbx_seq_one_letter_code
_entity_poly.pdbx_strand_id
1 'polypeptide(L)'
;MNRIDFYNAFIIVFLAGTIVSFLINQFLEWIDFRERCRSGGEIPSVLKNIPESSCFDFEKLRKICAYKNAKYFAWIPSSVLGTALSLALVCTGFYPWLFNVVCRITGTPGSFVSSYTCAFLFMVFCSIPESILSIPFDLYREFRIEKKFGFSNMTFRLWILDGIKNIIVSLVMSAILVAAMIAVLTGFPKLWWIFITCILFAFTLIMQILYPLVIAPLFNKFVPLEDGELKSRITSLMEQLGFKSTGIFVVDASKRSGHSNAYFTGIGKSKRIVLYDTLVKQLTTDELVAVLGHEFGHYKLHHIVRRICIMLPVEFLLMFLLYVFSQTTALYTGFGF
;
A
#
# COMPACT_ATOMS: atom_id res chain seq x y z
N MET A 1 -1.60 10.74 34.73
CA MET A 1 -1.14 10.75 33.34
C MET A 1 0.36 10.98 33.38
N ASN A 2 1.16 10.00 33.03
CA ASN A 2 2.60 10.18 32.97
C ASN A 2 2.91 11.17 31.84
N ARG A 3 3.83 12.09 32.08
CA ARG A 3 4.25 13.05 31.06
C ARG A 3 5.22 12.34 30.09
N ILE A 4 5.22 12.76 28.83
CA ILE A 4 6.24 12.34 27.86
C ILE A 4 7.60 12.80 28.38
N ASP A 5 8.56 11.88 28.42
CA ASP A 5 9.93 12.19 28.82
C ASP A 5 10.79 12.52 27.58
N PHE A 6 10.89 13.79 27.24
CA PHE A 6 11.64 14.27 26.09
C PHE A 6 13.17 14.09 26.20
N TYR A 7 13.68 13.71 27.37
CA TYR A 7 15.11 13.35 27.54
C TYR A 7 15.37 11.86 27.34
N ASN A 8 14.32 11.07 27.16
CA ASN A 8 14.43 9.64 26.92
C ASN A 8 14.96 9.36 25.51
N ALA A 9 15.95 8.46 25.42
CA ALA A 9 16.61 8.12 24.15
C ALA A 9 15.62 7.60 23.09
N PHE A 10 14.61 6.83 23.46
CA PHE A 10 13.62 6.29 22.51
C PHE A 10 12.76 7.39 21.88
N ILE A 11 12.32 8.37 22.67
CA ILE A 11 11.54 9.49 22.13
C ILE A 11 12.41 10.38 21.24
N ILE A 12 13.66 10.63 21.65
CA ILE A 12 14.62 11.42 20.85
C ILE A 12 14.86 10.74 19.51
N VAL A 13 15.14 9.43 19.51
CA VAL A 13 15.38 8.66 18.28
C VAL A 13 14.14 8.65 17.40
N PHE A 14 12.95 8.50 17.98
CA PHE A 14 11.67 8.56 17.24
C PHE A 14 11.46 9.93 16.59
N LEU A 15 11.60 11.02 17.33
CA LEU A 15 11.41 12.37 16.82
C LEU A 15 12.45 12.72 15.75
N ALA A 16 13.71 12.44 16.02
CA ALA A 16 14.80 12.67 15.07
C ALA A 16 14.61 11.82 13.80
N GLY A 17 14.30 10.54 13.94
CA GLY A 17 14.04 9.64 12.82
C GLY A 17 12.87 10.10 11.96
N THR A 18 11.78 10.54 12.59
CA THR A 18 10.61 11.08 11.88
C THR A 18 10.96 12.34 11.09
N ILE A 19 11.67 13.29 11.71
CA ILE A 19 12.09 14.53 11.05
C ILE A 19 13.06 14.24 9.91
N VAL A 20 14.07 13.40 10.14
CA VAL A 20 15.06 13.02 9.12
C VAL A 20 14.39 12.32 7.94
N SER A 21 13.50 11.36 8.20
CA SER A 21 12.71 10.69 7.15
C SER A 21 11.87 11.68 6.36
N PHE A 22 11.19 12.61 7.04
CA PHE A 22 10.43 13.67 6.37
C PHE A 22 11.33 14.52 5.47
N LEU A 23 12.47 15.00 5.97
CA LEU A 23 13.38 15.84 5.18
C LEU A 23 13.95 15.09 3.97
N ILE A 24 14.34 13.82 4.13
CA ILE A 24 14.81 12.98 3.02
C ILE A 24 13.72 12.83 1.95
N ASN A 25 12.48 12.53 2.34
CA ASN A 25 11.38 12.38 1.40
C ASN A 25 11.07 13.70 0.67
N GLN A 26 11.05 14.84 1.39
CA GLN A 26 10.86 16.15 0.76
C GLN A 26 11.99 16.46 -0.24
N PHE A 27 13.23 16.13 0.11
CA PHE A 27 14.38 16.36 -0.76
C PHE A 27 14.34 15.48 -2.03
N LEU A 28 14.01 14.21 -1.91
CA LEU A 28 13.90 13.29 -3.05
C LEU A 28 12.77 13.73 -4.01
N GLU A 29 11.61 14.06 -3.49
CA GLU A 29 10.49 14.55 -4.30
C GLU A 29 10.79 15.92 -4.94
N TRP A 30 11.55 16.78 -4.24
CA TRP A 30 12.02 18.04 -4.80
C TRP A 30 13.02 17.84 -5.95
N ILE A 31 13.95 16.88 -5.84
CA ILE A 31 14.87 16.54 -6.94
C ILE A 31 14.07 16.09 -8.16
N ASP A 32 13.11 15.19 -7.98
CA ASP A 32 12.27 14.68 -9.05
C ASP A 32 11.41 15.81 -9.69
N PHE A 33 10.85 16.69 -8.87
CA PHE A 33 10.15 17.89 -9.33
C PHE A 33 11.07 18.82 -10.13
N ARG A 34 12.25 19.10 -9.60
CA ARG A 34 13.24 19.97 -10.26
C ARG A 34 13.65 19.41 -11.61
N GLU A 35 13.90 18.11 -11.70
CA GLU A 35 14.29 17.46 -12.96
C GLU A 35 13.12 17.48 -13.96
N ARG A 36 11.89 17.25 -13.53
CA ARG A 36 10.70 17.43 -14.39
C ARG A 36 10.55 18.86 -14.90
N CYS A 37 10.87 19.86 -14.10
CA CYS A 37 10.83 21.27 -14.54
C CYS A 37 11.95 21.60 -15.52
N ARG A 38 13.13 20.96 -15.38
CA ARG A 38 14.31 21.20 -16.22
C ARG A 38 14.20 20.52 -17.58
N SER A 39 13.84 19.25 -17.60
CA SER A 39 13.83 18.38 -18.78
C SER A 39 12.45 17.85 -19.15
N GLY A 40 11.42 18.27 -18.42
CA GLY A 40 10.06 17.75 -18.61
C GLY A 40 9.46 18.14 -19.96
N GLY A 41 9.13 17.13 -20.75
CA GLY A 41 8.63 17.30 -22.11
C GLY A 41 9.70 17.20 -23.19
N GLU A 42 10.99 17.01 -22.83
CA GLU A 42 12.05 16.69 -23.77
C GLU A 42 12.32 15.18 -23.82
N ILE A 43 12.58 14.68 -25.02
CA ILE A 43 13.03 13.30 -25.21
C ILE A 43 14.48 13.22 -24.72
N PRO A 44 14.82 12.30 -23.77
CA PRO A 44 16.18 12.09 -23.34
C PRO A 44 17.14 11.90 -24.52
N SER A 45 18.32 12.51 -24.44
CA SER A 45 19.32 12.47 -25.54
C SER A 45 19.67 11.03 -25.98
N VAL A 46 19.67 10.09 -25.04
CA VAL A 46 19.92 8.67 -25.30
C VAL A 46 18.86 8.05 -26.21
N LEU A 47 17.61 8.53 -26.13
CA LEU A 47 16.49 8.02 -26.93
C LEU A 47 16.32 8.77 -28.25
N LYS A 48 16.94 9.94 -28.45
CA LYS A 48 16.85 10.74 -29.68
C LYS A 48 17.42 10.00 -30.93
N ASN A 49 18.35 9.07 -30.70
CA ASN A 49 19.01 8.31 -31.78
C ASN A 49 18.31 6.97 -32.12
N ILE A 50 17.21 6.65 -31.45
CA ILE A 50 16.43 5.45 -31.74
C ILE A 50 15.44 5.81 -32.85
N PRO A 51 15.40 5.01 -33.96
CA PRO A 51 14.50 5.27 -35.09
C PRO A 51 13.01 5.39 -34.71
N GLU A 52 12.64 4.74 -33.60
CA GLU A 52 11.30 4.75 -33.01
C GLU A 52 11.05 5.94 -32.05
N SER A 53 11.98 6.89 -31.94
CA SER A 53 11.78 8.11 -31.12
C SER A 53 10.58 8.97 -31.59
N SER A 54 10.10 8.74 -32.82
CA SER A 54 8.84 9.28 -33.34
C SER A 54 7.59 8.82 -32.58
N CYS A 55 7.71 7.75 -31.78
CA CYS A 55 6.63 7.28 -30.87
C CYS A 55 6.44 8.17 -29.64
N PHE A 56 7.41 9.07 -29.33
CA PHE A 56 7.29 9.99 -28.22
C PHE A 56 6.61 11.29 -28.64
N ASP A 57 5.37 11.45 -28.17
CA ASP A 57 4.59 12.68 -28.38
C ASP A 57 4.98 13.71 -27.30
N PHE A 58 5.51 14.85 -27.73
CA PHE A 58 5.86 15.97 -26.87
C PHE A 58 4.70 16.46 -26.01
N GLU A 59 3.50 16.51 -26.57
CA GLU A 59 2.32 16.94 -25.84
C GLU A 59 1.97 15.96 -24.72
N LYS A 60 2.08 14.65 -24.99
CA LYS A 60 1.89 13.62 -23.96
C LYS A 60 2.92 13.73 -22.86
N LEU A 61 4.21 13.94 -23.18
CA LEU A 61 5.27 14.10 -22.18
C LEU A 61 5.00 15.34 -21.30
N ARG A 62 4.64 16.47 -21.89
CA ARG A 62 4.26 17.68 -21.15
C ARG A 62 3.05 17.44 -20.24
N LYS A 63 2.04 16.74 -20.74
CA LYS A 63 0.85 16.39 -19.95
C LYS A 63 1.21 15.49 -18.76
N ILE A 64 2.10 14.50 -18.95
CA ILE A 64 2.62 13.65 -17.87
C ILE A 64 3.34 14.48 -16.83
N CYS A 65 4.23 15.39 -17.24
CA CYS A 65 4.95 16.28 -16.31
C CYS A 65 3.99 17.20 -15.55
N ALA A 66 3.02 17.79 -16.23
CA ALA A 66 1.99 18.63 -15.60
C ALA A 66 1.15 17.85 -14.57
N TYR A 67 0.77 16.61 -14.89
CA TYR A 67 0.07 15.73 -13.99
C TYR A 67 0.92 15.39 -12.75
N LYS A 68 2.18 14.97 -12.95
CA LYS A 68 3.09 14.67 -11.85
C LYS A 68 3.36 15.89 -10.96
N ASN A 69 3.50 17.08 -11.56
CA ASN A 69 3.68 18.32 -10.81
C ASN A 69 2.42 18.69 -10.01
N ALA A 70 1.22 18.50 -10.57
CA ALA A 70 -0.02 18.72 -9.83
C ALA A 70 -0.13 17.79 -8.61
N LYS A 71 0.28 16.54 -8.76
CA LYS A 71 0.36 15.57 -7.62
C LYS A 71 1.39 15.99 -6.59
N TYR A 72 2.56 16.46 -7.01
CA TYR A 72 3.60 16.95 -6.11
C TYR A 72 3.11 18.12 -5.25
N PHE A 73 2.46 19.13 -5.85
CA PHE A 73 1.93 20.26 -5.09
C PHE A 73 0.78 19.88 -4.13
N ALA A 74 0.02 18.84 -4.42
CA ALA A 74 -0.98 18.31 -3.50
C ALA A 74 -0.37 17.46 -2.38
N TRP A 75 0.72 16.78 -2.69
CA TRP A 75 1.43 15.93 -1.74
C TRP A 75 2.16 16.74 -0.66
N ILE A 76 2.78 17.88 -0.98
CA ILE A 76 3.53 18.70 0.00
C ILE A 76 2.69 19.03 1.24
N PRO A 77 1.52 19.69 1.13
CA PRO A 77 0.74 20.05 2.32
C PRO A 77 0.23 18.80 3.06
N SER A 78 -0.12 17.73 2.35
CA SER A 78 -0.51 16.45 2.95
C SER A 78 0.62 15.84 3.78
N SER A 79 1.85 15.82 3.24
CA SER A 79 3.03 15.30 3.92
C SER A 79 3.42 16.14 5.13
N VAL A 80 3.39 17.47 5.01
CA VAL A 80 3.69 18.39 6.12
C VAL A 80 2.68 18.22 7.25
N LEU A 81 1.39 18.28 6.94
CA LEU A 81 0.34 18.17 7.95
C LEU A 81 0.27 16.76 8.55
N GLY A 82 0.49 15.71 7.77
CA GLY A 82 0.57 14.33 8.27
C GLY A 82 1.71 14.16 9.27
N THR A 83 2.90 14.64 8.93
CA THR A 83 4.06 14.58 9.84
C THR A 83 3.84 15.43 11.08
N ALA A 84 3.30 16.64 10.93
CA ALA A 84 2.98 17.51 12.06
C ALA A 84 1.94 16.87 13.00
N LEU A 85 0.89 16.25 12.45
CA LEU A 85 -0.12 15.52 13.23
C LEU A 85 0.51 14.34 13.96
N SER A 86 1.30 13.51 13.29
CA SER A 86 1.97 12.36 13.91
C SER A 86 2.87 12.79 15.08
N LEU A 87 3.68 13.84 14.90
CA LEU A 87 4.50 14.40 15.97
C LEU A 87 3.65 14.98 17.10
N ALA A 88 2.58 15.70 16.77
CA ALA A 88 1.68 16.29 17.76
C ALA A 88 0.99 15.21 18.61
N LEU A 89 0.50 14.13 18.00
CA LEU A 89 -0.15 13.01 18.71
C LEU A 89 0.81 12.34 19.71
N VAL A 90 2.08 12.18 19.34
CA VAL A 90 3.10 11.65 20.26
C VAL A 90 3.43 12.66 21.33
N CYS A 91 3.81 13.90 20.98
CA CYS A 91 4.31 14.90 21.93
C CYS A 91 3.25 15.38 22.94
N THR A 92 1.96 15.35 22.57
CA THR A 92 0.86 15.70 23.48
C THR A 92 0.46 14.57 24.43
N GLY A 93 1.01 13.36 24.26
CA GLY A 93 0.62 12.19 25.03
C GLY A 93 -0.78 11.68 24.68
N PHE A 94 -1.21 11.88 23.42
CA PHE A 94 -2.50 11.40 22.93
C PHE A 94 -2.63 9.87 23.08
N TYR A 95 -1.59 9.11 22.75
CA TYR A 95 -1.66 7.65 22.78
C TYR A 95 -1.80 7.07 24.20
N PRO A 96 -1.02 7.48 25.22
CA PRO A 96 -1.25 7.00 26.57
C PRO A 96 -2.58 7.52 27.16
N TRP A 97 -3.04 8.73 26.79
CA TRP A 97 -4.37 9.20 27.16
C TRP A 97 -5.46 8.30 26.54
N LEU A 98 -5.39 8.03 25.24
CA LEU A 98 -6.34 7.18 24.53
C LEU A 98 -6.37 5.77 25.11
N PHE A 99 -5.19 5.18 25.39
CA PHE A 99 -5.09 3.86 26.01
C PHE A 99 -5.84 3.82 27.35
N ASN A 100 -5.64 4.82 28.20
CA ASN A 100 -6.36 4.92 29.47
C ASN A 100 -7.88 5.04 29.29
N VAL A 101 -8.33 5.80 28.28
CA VAL A 101 -9.77 5.91 27.95
C VAL A 101 -10.32 4.55 27.51
N VAL A 102 -9.62 3.85 26.62
CA VAL A 102 -10.03 2.53 26.13
C VAL A 102 -10.07 1.51 27.26
N CYS A 103 -9.06 1.51 28.16
CA CYS A 103 -9.03 0.62 29.34
C CYS A 103 -10.20 0.88 30.31
N ARG A 104 -10.69 2.12 30.41
CA ARG A 104 -11.90 2.42 31.21
C ARG A 104 -13.16 1.82 30.62
N ILE A 105 -13.22 1.69 29.29
CA ILE A 105 -14.38 1.13 28.55
C ILE A 105 -14.34 -0.40 28.55
N THR A 106 -13.15 -0.98 28.30
CA THR A 106 -12.99 -2.43 28.10
C THR A 106 -12.58 -3.20 29.35
N GLY A 107 -12.21 -2.50 30.42
CA GLY A 107 -11.48 -3.05 31.55
C GLY A 107 -9.98 -3.09 31.30
N THR A 108 -9.20 -3.19 32.38
CA THR A 108 -7.74 -3.35 32.28
C THR A 108 -7.38 -4.70 31.65
N PRO A 109 -6.37 -4.75 30.75
CA PRO A 109 -5.90 -6.01 30.19
C PRO A 109 -5.49 -7.00 31.30
N GLY A 110 -6.05 -8.20 31.27
CA GLY A 110 -5.82 -9.23 32.27
C GLY A 110 -6.34 -10.60 31.83
N SER A 111 -7.36 -10.63 30.97
CA SER A 111 -7.83 -11.81 30.28
C SER A 111 -7.61 -11.69 28.78
N PHE A 112 -7.72 -12.79 28.04
CA PHE A 112 -7.66 -12.73 26.58
C PHE A 112 -8.70 -11.75 26.02
N VAL A 113 -9.94 -11.79 26.47
CA VAL A 113 -11.04 -10.97 25.96
C VAL A 113 -10.79 -9.48 26.24
N SER A 114 -10.39 -9.11 27.48
CA SER A 114 -10.13 -7.70 27.81
C SER A 114 -8.87 -7.18 27.07
N SER A 115 -7.83 -7.97 26.93
CA SER A 115 -6.63 -7.63 26.18
C SER A 115 -6.93 -7.44 24.68
N TYR A 116 -7.70 -8.35 24.08
CA TYR A 116 -8.12 -8.27 22.70
C TYR A 116 -8.98 -7.02 22.44
N THR A 117 -10.04 -6.82 23.22
CA THR A 117 -10.95 -5.68 23.01
C THR A 117 -10.24 -4.35 23.22
N CYS A 118 -9.36 -4.26 24.23
CA CYS A 118 -8.54 -3.09 24.46
C CYS A 118 -7.60 -2.80 23.28
N ALA A 119 -6.83 -3.80 22.84
CA ALA A 119 -5.88 -3.65 21.73
C ALA A 119 -6.60 -3.30 20.42
N PHE A 120 -7.69 -3.97 20.10
CA PHE A 120 -8.47 -3.73 18.89
C PHE A 120 -9.05 -2.31 18.86
N LEU A 121 -9.75 -1.89 19.92
CA LEU A 121 -10.32 -0.54 19.98
C LEU A 121 -9.25 0.53 20.02
N PHE A 122 -8.14 0.30 20.72
CA PHE A 122 -7.01 1.22 20.72
C PHE A 122 -6.46 1.43 19.32
N MET A 123 -6.20 0.36 18.55
CA MET A 123 -5.74 0.45 17.15
C MET A 123 -6.73 1.19 16.26
N VAL A 124 -8.03 0.89 16.38
CA VAL A 124 -9.08 1.58 15.59
C VAL A 124 -9.07 3.07 15.89
N PHE A 125 -9.07 3.46 17.16
CA PHE A 125 -9.10 4.87 17.53
C PHE A 125 -7.78 5.61 17.21
N CYS A 126 -6.64 4.93 17.27
CA CYS A 126 -5.36 5.49 16.81
C CYS A 126 -5.36 5.86 15.33
N SER A 127 -6.10 5.13 14.48
CA SER A 127 -6.14 5.39 13.04
C SER A 127 -7.07 6.56 12.65
N ILE A 128 -7.98 6.99 13.52
CA ILE A 128 -8.99 8.00 13.20
C ILE A 128 -8.38 9.38 12.85
N PRO A 129 -7.44 9.95 13.64
CA PRO A 129 -6.92 11.28 13.34
C PRO A 129 -6.28 11.38 11.96
N GLU A 130 -5.45 10.42 11.59
CA GLU A 130 -4.81 10.38 10.28
C GLU A 130 -5.82 10.12 9.16
N SER A 131 -6.80 9.24 9.38
CA SER A 131 -7.87 8.97 8.41
C SER A 131 -8.71 10.22 8.13
N ILE A 132 -9.06 10.99 9.16
CA ILE A 132 -9.81 12.26 9.01
C ILE A 132 -8.96 13.28 8.23
N LEU A 133 -7.67 13.38 8.55
CA LEU A 133 -6.76 14.31 7.87
C LEU A 133 -6.59 13.95 6.39
N SER A 134 -6.58 12.67 6.03
CA SER A 134 -6.36 12.22 4.65
C SER A 134 -7.55 12.52 3.72
N ILE A 135 -8.79 12.55 4.23
CA ILE A 135 -10.02 12.71 3.44
C ILE A 135 -9.99 13.92 2.49
N PRO A 136 -9.68 15.16 2.94
CA PRO A 136 -9.67 16.31 2.04
C PRO A 136 -8.60 16.21 0.94
N PHE A 137 -7.45 15.60 1.23
CA PHE A 137 -6.40 15.40 0.25
C PHE A 137 -6.76 14.32 -0.76
N ASP A 138 -7.41 13.25 -0.33
CA ASP A 138 -7.90 12.18 -1.20
C ASP A 138 -9.01 12.69 -2.12
N LEU A 139 -9.95 13.49 -1.60
CA LEU A 139 -10.99 14.15 -2.40
C LEU A 139 -10.40 15.12 -3.43
N TYR A 140 -9.42 15.93 -3.01
CA TYR A 140 -8.75 16.86 -3.92
C TYR A 140 -7.99 16.13 -5.04
N ARG A 141 -7.23 15.06 -4.67
CA ARG A 141 -6.52 14.23 -5.64
C ARG A 141 -7.49 13.60 -6.65
N GLU A 142 -8.53 12.92 -6.15
CA GLU A 142 -9.46 12.15 -6.98
C GLU A 142 -10.33 13.04 -7.86
N PHE A 143 -10.99 14.06 -7.28
CA PHE A 143 -12.00 14.87 -7.97
C PHE A 143 -11.46 16.13 -8.63
N ARG A 144 -10.23 16.53 -8.34
CA ARG A 144 -9.59 17.68 -8.98
C ARG A 144 -8.44 17.28 -9.89
N ILE A 145 -7.43 16.57 -9.36
CA ILE A 145 -6.24 16.24 -10.14
C ILE A 145 -6.53 15.12 -11.14
N GLU A 146 -6.93 13.95 -10.68
CA GLU A 146 -7.18 12.78 -11.55
C GLU A 146 -8.25 13.13 -12.61
N LYS A 147 -9.30 13.83 -12.20
CA LYS A 147 -10.38 14.26 -13.12
C LYS A 147 -9.91 15.28 -14.14
N LYS A 148 -9.09 16.28 -13.74
CA LYS A 148 -8.52 17.28 -14.64
C LYS A 148 -7.68 16.66 -15.77
N PHE A 149 -6.95 15.58 -15.46
CA PHE A 149 -6.09 14.91 -16.43
C PHE A 149 -6.78 13.75 -17.17
N GLY A 150 -8.06 13.49 -16.87
CA GLY A 150 -8.84 12.45 -17.54
C GLY A 150 -8.60 11.03 -17.01
N PHE A 151 -8.05 10.91 -15.79
CA PHE A 151 -7.76 9.62 -15.17
C PHE A 151 -8.80 9.18 -14.14
N SER A 152 -9.76 10.01 -13.74
CA SER A 152 -10.82 9.61 -12.82
C SER A 152 -12.19 9.61 -13.48
N ASN A 153 -12.86 8.47 -13.40
CA ASN A 153 -14.29 8.28 -13.68
C ASN A 153 -15.10 8.10 -12.38
N MET A 154 -14.45 8.31 -11.24
CA MET A 154 -15.04 8.13 -9.92
C MET A 154 -16.20 9.11 -9.70
N THR A 155 -17.34 8.58 -9.23
CA THR A 155 -18.43 9.39 -8.70
C THR A 155 -18.33 9.50 -7.19
N PHE A 156 -18.86 10.59 -6.61
CA PHE A 156 -18.83 10.79 -5.16
C PHE A 156 -19.55 9.66 -4.39
N ARG A 157 -20.68 9.18 -4.94
CA ARG A 157 -21.40 8.04 -4.37
C ARG A 157 -20.54 6.76 -4.38
N LEU A 158 -19.84 6.48 -5.47
CA LEU A 158 -18.98 5.30 -5.58
C LEU A 158 -17.80 5.41 -4.63
N TRP A 159 -17.20 6.61 -4.51
CA TRP A 159 -16.11 6.87 -3.57
C TRP A 159 -16.51 6.59 -2.12
N ILE A 160 -17.69 7.05 -1.68
CA ILE A 160 -18.22 6.75 -0.33
C ILE A 160 -18.46 5.25 -0.16
N LEU A 161 -19.12 4.59 -1.12
CA LEU A 161 -19.42 3.16 -1.01
C LEU A 161 -18.15 2.31 -0.96
N ASP A 162 -17.15 2.64 -1.76
CA ASP A 162 -15.86 1.96 -1.73
C ASP A 162 -15.12 2.26 -0.42
N GLY A 163 -15.21 3.47 0.12
CA GLY A 163 -14.69 3.83 1.44
C GLY A 163 -15.31 2.99 2.56
N ILE A 164 -16.63 2.85 2.58
CA ILE A 164 -17.32 2.01 3.56
C ILE A 164 -16.89 0.54 3.46
N LYS A 165 -16.81 -0.01 2.23
CA LYS A 165 -16.33 -1.39 2.01
C LYS A 165 -14.90 -1.56 2.50
N ASN A 166 -14.01 -0.61 2.22
CA ASN A 166 -12.63 -0.63 2.69
C ASN A 166 -12.55 -0.63 4.22
N ILE A 167 -13.35 0.20 4.89
CA ILE A 167 -13.41 0.23 6.36
C ILE A 167 -13.86 -1.12 6.91
N ILE A 168 -14.94 -1.71 6.37
CA ILE A 168 -15.45 -3.01 6.82
C ILE A 168 -14.39 -4.11 6.63
N VAL A 169 -13.79 -4.19 5.44
CA VAL A 169 -12.74 -5.19 5.15
C VAL A 169 -11.54 -4.99 6.09
N SER A 170 -11.10 -3.76 6.29
CA SER A 170 -9.98 -3.43 7.18
C SER A 170 -10.29 -3.80 8.63
N LEU A 171 -11.49 -3.51 9.13
CA LEU A 171 -11.88 -3.88 10.48
C LEU A 171 -11.93 -5.39 10.68
N VAL A 172 -12.49 -6.14 9.73
CA VAL A 172 -12.54 -7.62 9.80
C VAL A 172 -11.14 -8.20 9.79
N MET A 173 -10.26 -7.75 8.88
CA MET A 173 -8.90 -8.25 8.77
C MET A 173 -8.07 -7.90 10.01
N SER A 174 -8.20 -6.66 10.51
CA SER A 174 -7.54 -6.22 11.75
C SER A 174 -8.03 -7.00 12.96
N ALA A 175 -9.33 -7.28 13.08
CA ALA A 175 -9.88 -8.06 14.19
C ALA A 175 -9.27 -9.46 14.25
N ILE A 176 -9.16 -10.15 13.10
CA ILE A 176 -8.55 -11.49 13.02
C ILE A 176 -7.06 -11.42 13.39
N LEU A 177 -6.32 -10.44 12.85
CA LEU A 177 -4.90 -10.32 13.09
C LEU A 177 -4.59 -9.97 14.55
N VAL A 178 -5.31 -9.03 15.15
CA VAL A 178 -5.15 -8.64 16.56
C VAL A 178 -5.48 -9.82 17.48
N ALA A 179 -6.52 -10.61 17.19
CA ALA A 179 -6.84 -11.80 17.98
C ALA A 179 -5.68 -12.80 17.95
N ALA A 180 -5.10 -13.07 16.78
CA ALA A 180 -3.96 -13.96 16.65
C ALA A 180 -2.72 -13.42 17.41
N MET A 181 -2.45 -12.10 17.32
CA MET A 181 -1.34 -11.47 18.02
C MET A 181 -1.50 -11.54 19.55
N ILE A 182 -2.69 -11.24 20.07
CA ILE A 182 -2.96 -11.32 21.52
C ILE A 182 -2.85 -12.76 22.02
N ALA A 183 -3.34 -13.74 21.26
CA ALA A 183 -3.20 -15.16 21.61
C ALA A 183 -1.71 -15.56 21.72
N VAL A 184 -0.87 -15.07 20.82
CA VAL A 184 0.58 -15.33 20.86
C VAL A 184 1.25 -14.60 22.01
N LEU A 185 0.95 -13.32 22.23
CA LEU A 185 1.54 -12.53 23.33
C LEU A 185 1.21 -13.13 24.71
N THR A 186 -0.01 -13.63 24.87
CA THR A 186 -0.43 -14.26 26.14
C THR A 186 0.07 -15.69 26.30
N GLY A 187 0.13 -16.48 25.22
CA GLY A 187 0.52 -17.88 25.25
C GLY A 187 2.03 -18.10 25.23
N PHE A 188 2.79 -17.21 24.58
CA PHE A 188 4.23 -17.37 24.35
C PHE A 188 5.03 -16.09 24.66
N PRO A 189 5.03 -15.59 25.90
CA PRO A 189 5.57 -14.27 26.23
C PRO A 189 7.08 -14.09 25.97
N LYS A 190 7.85 -15.18 25.85
CA LYS A 190 9.28 -15.12 25.52
C LYS A 190 9.60 -15.32 24.04
N LEU A 191 8.70 -15.95 23.29
CA LEU A 191 8.89 -16.31 21.88
C LEU A 191 7.89 -15.61 20.95
N TRP A 192 7.13 -14.65 21.46
CA TRP A 192 6.07 -13.97 20.70
C TRP A 192 6.58 -13.36 19.39
N TRP A 193 7.79 -12.82 19.37
CA TRP A 193 8.37 -12.19 18.20
C TRP A 193 8.57 -13.19 17.05
N ILE A 194 8.93 -14.46 17.34
CA ILE A 194 9.03 -15.51 16.33
C ILE A 194 7.64 -15.84 15.76
N PHE A 195 6.68 -16.12 16.65
CA PHE A 195 5.33 -16.52 16.24
C PHE A 195 4.59 -15.41 15.52
N ILE A 196 4.74 -14.15 15.97
CA ILE A 196 4.14 -13.00 15.28
C ILE A 196 4.76 -12.83 13.90
N THR A 197 6.08 -12.95 13.72
CA THR A 197 6.69 -12.94 12.40
C THR A 197 6.12 -14.03 11.50
N CYS A 198 6.00 -15.25 12.00
CA CYS A 198 5.40 -16.36 11.24
C CYS A 198 3.94 -16.07 10.87
N ILE A 199 3.15 -15.49 11.78
CA ILE A 199 1.75 -15.09 11.50
C ILE A 199 1.67 -14.00 10.46
N LEU A 200 2.46 -12.94 10.55
CA LEU A 200 2.49 -11.85 9.59
C LEU A 200 2.92 -12.34 8.20
N PHE A 201 3.91 -13.20 8.16
CA PHE A 201 4.35 -13.83 6.92
C PHE A 201 3.27 -14.72 6.31
N ALA A 202 2.67 -15.61 7.11
CA ALA A 202 1.55 -16.46 6.66
C ALA A 202 0.35 -15.61 6.20
N PHE A 203 0.02 -14.55 6.93
CA PHE A 203 -1.01 -13.60 6.56
C PHE A 203 -0.71 -12.95 5.20
N THR A 204 0.53 -12.52 4.96
CA THR A 204 0.95 -11.96 3.67
C THR A 204 0.74 -12.97 2.53
N LEU A 205 1.11 -14.23 2.72
CA LEU A 205 0.90 -15.28 1.71
C LEU A 205 -0.58 -15.57 1.48
N ILE A 206 -1.37 -15.63 2.55
CA ILE A 206 -2.83 -15.81 2.47
C ILE A 206 -3.47 -14.65 1.70
N MET A 207 -3.05 -13.42 1.99
CA MET A 207 -3.58 -12.23 1.31
C MET A 207 -3.25 -12.19 -0.19
N GLN A 208 -2.14 -12.75 -0.64
CA GLN A 208 -1.85 -12.88 -2.08
C GLN A 208 -2.87 -13.78 -2.81
N ILE A 209 -3.52 -14.70 -2.09
CA ILE A 209 -4.57 -15.56 -2.63
C ILE A 209 -5.96 -14.94 -2.38
N LEU A 210 -6.20 -14.49 -1.15
CA LEU A 210 -7.50 -13.99 -0.71
C LEU A 210 -7.89 -12.67 -1.41
N TYR A 211 -6.91 -11.77 -1.61
CA TYR A 211 -7.16 -10.48 -2.23
C TYR A 211 -7.79 -10.62 -3.63
N PRO A 212 -7.19 -11.34 -4.61
CA PRO A 212 -7.77 -11.46 -5.94
C PRO A 212 -9.02 -12.33 -6.01
N LEU A 213 -9.21 -13.25 -5.06
CA LEU A 213 -10.34 -14.18 -5.08
C LEU A 213 -11.59 -13.65 -4.38
N VAL A 214 -11.41 -12.87 -3.31
CA VAL A 214 -12.49 -12.44 -2.43
C VAL A 214 -12.58 -10.91 -2.34
N ILE A 215 -11.46 -10.24 -2.06
CA ILE A 215 -11.49 -8.79 -1.79
C ILE A 215 -11.70 -8.00 -3.08
N ALA A 216 -10.91 -8.24 -4.11
CA ALA A 216 -11.01 -7.50 -5.37
C ALA A 216 -12.40 -7.62 -6.05
N PRO A 217 -13.09 -8.79 -6.02
CA PRO A 217 -14.46 -8.91 -6.54
C PRO A 217 -15.52 -8.12 -5.77
N LEU A 218 -15.27 -7.71 -4.52
CA LEU A 218 -16.17 -6.80 -3.80
C LEU A 218 -16.23 -5.40 -4.43
N PHE A 219 -15.17 -5.02 -5.12
CA PHE A 219 -15.01 -3.69 -5.73
C PHE A 219 -15.24 -3.73 -7.24
N ASN A 220 -14.71 -4.72 -7.94
CA ASN A 220 -14.68 -4.78 -9.40
C ASN A 220 -15.33 -6.06 -9.91
N LYS A 221 -15.87 -6.01 -11.14
CA LYS A 221 -16.35 -7.19 -11.85
C LYS A 221 -15.21 -7.78 -12.68
N PHE A 222 -15.06 -9.08 -12.59
CA PHE A 222 -14.10 -9.86 -13.39
C PHE A 222 -14.87 -10.70 -14.39
N VAL A 223 -14.58 -10.53 -15.67
CA VAL A 223 -15.19 -11.28 -16.76
C VAL A 223 -14.09 -12.06 -17.48
N PRO A 224 -14.29 -13.34 -17.81
CA PRO A 224 -13.34 -14.06 -18.65
C PRO A 224 -13.10 -13.32 -19.97
N LEU A 225 -11.85 -13.29 -20.44
CA LEU A 225 -11.52 -12.70 -21.74
C LEU A 225 -12.24 -13.51 -22.83
N GLU A 226 -12.96 -12.81 -23.71
CA GLU A 226 -13.68 -13.40 -24.83
C GLU A 226 -12.72 -14.14 -25.78
N ASP A 227 -13.24 -15.17 -26.45
CA ASP A 227 -12.48 -15.92 -27.45
C ASP A 227 -12.20 -15.02 -28.67
N GLY A 228 -10.96 -14.99 -29.10
CA GLY A 228 -10.49 -14.15 -30.19
C GLY A 228 -8.97 -14.17 -30.32
N GLU A 229 -8.47 -13.33 -31.24
CA GLU A 229 -7.04 -13.22 -31.55
C GLU A 229 -6.21 -12.92 -30.29
N LEU A 230 -6.63 -11.95 -29.46
CA LEU A 230 -5.91 -11.56 -28.24
C LEU A 230 -5.74 -12.75 -27.28
N LYS A 231 -6.84 -13.48 -27.01
CA LYS A 231 -6.79 -14.66 -26.11
C LYS A 231 -5.89 -15.75 -26.67
N SER A 232 -5.97 -16.00 -27.96
CA SER A 232 -5.12 -16.99 -28.65
C SER A 232 -3.64 -16.63 -28.54
N ARG A 233 -3.28 -15.37 -28.80
CA ARG A 233 -1.90 -14.86 -28.70
C ARG A 233 -1.36 -14.94 -27.27
N ILE A 234 -2.15 -14.55 -26.26
CA ILE A 234 -1.75 -14.66 -24.86
C ILE A 234 -1.57 -16.13 -24.46
N THR A 235 -2.47 -17.01 -24.89
CA THR A 235 -2.37 -18.45 -24.60
C THR A 235 -1.11 -19.06 -25.23
N SER A 236 -0.80 -18.72 -26.47
CA SER A 236 0.43 -19.15 -27.14
C SER A 236 1.69 -18.67 -26.40
N LEU A 237 1.70 -17.40 -25.94
CA LEU A 237 2.81 -16.86 -25.13
C LEU A 237 2.96 -17.62 -23.80
N MET A 238 1.83 -17.94 -23.14
CA MET A 238 1.84 -18.72 -21.91
C MET A 238 2.43 -20.11 -22.11
N GLU A 239 2.05 -20.80 -23.19
CA GLU A 239 2.55 -22.13 -23.54
C GLU A 239 4.06 -22.11 -23.82
N GLN A 240 4.55 -21.13 -24.60
CA GLN A 240 5.98 -20.96 -24.89
C GLN A 240 6.81 -20.72 -23.61
N LEU A 241 6.24 -20.06 -22.62
CA LEU A 241 6.91 -19.75 -21.35
C LEU A 241 6.68 -20.81 -20.26
N GLY A 242 5.88 -21.85 -20.53
CA GLY A 242 5.51 -22.87 -19.56
C GLY A 242 4.66 -22.35 -18.41
N PHE A 243 3.92 -21.24 -18.63
CA PHE A 243 3.08 -20.63 -17.62
C PHE A 243 1.69 -21.26 -17.61
N LYS A 244 1.28 -21.82 -16.44
CA LYS A 244 -0.04 -22.40 -16.26
C LYS A 244 -0.91 -21.42 -15.47
N SER A 245 -2.05 -21.00 -16.02
CA SER A 245 -3.04 -20.16 -15.35
C SER A 245 -4.42 -20.83 -15.37
N THR A 246 -5.28 -20.40 -14.44
CA THR A 246 -6.69 -20.82 -14.39
C THR A 246 -7.58 -20.01 -15.34
N GLY A 247 -7.05 -18.94 -15.94
CA GLY A 247 -7.78 -18.12 -16.90
C GLY A 247 -7.22 -16.71 -17.05
N ILE A 248 -7.71 -16.06 -18.10
CA ILE A 248 -7.43 -14.66 -18.43
C ILE A 248 -8.73 -13.90 -18.19
N PHE A 249 -8.67 -12.84 -17.39
CA PHE A 249 -9.83 -12.06 -16.99
C PHE A 249 -9.66 -10.59 -17.37
N VAL A 250 -10.76 -9.96 -17.71
CA VAL A 250 -10.86 -8.50 -17.86
C VAL A 250 -11.59 -7.94 -16.65
N VAL A 251 -11.05 -6.88 -16.06
CA VAL A 251 -11.64 -6.17 -14.90
C VAL A 251 -12.18 -4.82 -15.33
N ASP A 252 -13.36 -4.42 -14.83
CA ASP A 252 -14.05 -3.15 -15.13
C ASP A 252 -13.40 -1.94 -14.42
N ALA A 253 -12.09 -1.78 -14.61
CA ALA A 253 -11.31 -0.70 -13.99
C ALA A 253 -11.74 0.68 -14.47
N SER A 254 -12.21 0.80 -15.73
CA SER A 254 -12.67 2.06 -16.32
C SER A 254 -13.82 2.72 -15.56
N LYS A 255 -14.56 1.97 -14.75
CA LYS A 255 -15.62 2.51 -13.89
C LYS A 255 -15.08 3.49 -12.83
N ARG A 256 -13.82 3.35 -12.44
CA ARG A 256 -13.15 4.17 -11.42
C ARG A 256 -12.03 4.99 -11.99
N SER A 257 -11.18 4.38 -12.81
CA SER A 257 -9.95 4.99 -13.27
C SER A 257 -9.73 4.78 -14.76
N GLY A 258 -9.19 5.79 -15.43
CA GLY A 258 -8.69 5.69 -16.80
C GLY A 258 -7.28 5.12 -16.90
N HIS A 259 -6.64 4.80 -15.77
CA HIS A 259 -5.32 4.17 -15.79
C HIS A 259 -5.40 2.75 -16.31
N SER A 260 -4.41 2.39 -17.14
CA SER A 260 -4.29 1.06 -17.74
C SER A 260 -3.28 0.23 -16.96
N ASN A 261 -3.59 -1.05 -16.74
CA ASN A 261 -2.70 -1.99 -16.08
C ASN A 261 -3.01 -3.42 -16.50
N ALA A 262 -2.00 -4.30 -16.35
CA ALA A 262 -2.16 -5.74 -16.37
C ALA A 262 -1.35 -6.34 -15.21
N TYR A 263 -1.80 -7.42 -14.62
CA TYR A 263 -1.06 -8.06 -13.54
C TYR A 263 -1.34 -9.56 -13.46
N PHE A 264 -0.37 -10.26 -12.90
CA PHE A 264 -0.52 -11.65 -12.51
C PHE A 264 -0.87 -11.75 -11.03
N THR A 265 -1.75 -12.66 -10.70
CA THR A 265 -2.15 -12.90 -9.31
C THR A 265 -2.37 -14.38 -9.06
N GLY A 266 -2.36 -14.78 -7.78
CA GLY A 266 -2.48 -16.16 -7.36
C GLY A 266 -1.14 -16.91 -7.27
N ILE A 267 -1.15 -18.03 -6.56
CA ILE A 267 0.01 -18.89 -6.29
C ILE A 267 -0.26 -20.30 -6.81
N GLY A 268 0.77 -20.93 -7.35
CA GLY A 268 0.68 -22.32 -7.83
C GLY A 268 -0.38 -22.50 -8.93
N LYS A 269 -1.40 -23.31 -8.67
CA LYS A 269 -2.49 -23.63 -9.62
C LYS A 269 -3.56 -22.55 -9.71
N SER A 270 -3.60 -21.58 -8.80
CA SER A 270 -4.61 -20.51 -8.79
C SER A 270 -4.21 -19.24 -9.53
N LYS A 271 -3.14 -19.30 -10.32
CA LYS A 271 -2.63 -18.15 -11.09
C LYS A 271 -3.65 -17.67 -12.10
N ARG A 272 -3.81 -16.34 -12.18
CA ARG A 272 -4.71 -15.63 -13.10
C ARG A 272 -3.97 -14.49 -13.76
N ILE A 273 -4.34 -14.21 -14.99
CA ILE A 273 -3.97 -12.98 -15.70
C ILE A 273 -5.16 -12.05 -15.61
N VAL A 274 -4.93 -10.83 -15.18
CA VAL A 274 -5.97 -9.80 -15.10
C VAL A 274 -5.55 -8.62 -15.95
N LEU A 275 -6.39 -8.27 -16.90
CA LEU A 275 -6.24 -7.14 -17.80
C LEU A 275 -7.26 -6.07 -17.41
N TYR A 276 -6.86 -4.81 -17.34
CA TYR A 276 -7.81 -3.71 -17.23
C TYR A 276 -8.53 -3.51 -18.56
N ASP A 277 -9.85 -3.28 -18.52
CA ASP A 277 -10.64 -2.98 -19.71
C ASP A 277 -10.14 -1.72 -20.44
N THR A 278 -9.54 -0.78 -19.71
CA THR A 278 -8.83 0.39 -20.27
C THR A 278 -7.61 -0.01 -21.09
N LEU A 279 -6.82 -0.99 -20.62
CA LEU A 279 -5.64 -1.48 -21.31
C LEU A 279 -6.01 -2.18 -22.63
N VAL A 280 -7.03 -3.06 -22.57
CA VAL A 280 -7.53 -3.79 -23.75
C VAL A 280 -8.08 -2.83 -24.82
N LYS A 281 -8.64 -1.67 -24.43
CA LYS A 281 -9.14 -0.66 -25.35
C LYS A 281 -8.07 0.26 -25.93
N GLN A 282 -6.96 0.46 -25.21
CA GLN A 282 -5.92 1.44 -25.57
C GLN A 282 -4.79 0.84 -26.39
N LEU A 283 -4.49 -0.43 -26.23
CA LEU A 283 -3.37 -1.10 -26.86
C LEU A 283 -3.84 -2.05 -27.99
N THR A 284 -3.02 -2.18 -29.00
CA THR A 284 -3.13 -3.23 -30.00
C THR A 284 -2.80 -4.60 -29.39
N THR A 285 -3.19 -5.67 -30.04
CA THR A 285 -2.89 -7.04 -29.57
C THR A 285 -1.38 -7.26 -29.38
N ASP A 286 -0.55 -6.79 -30.29
CA ASP A 286 0.91 -6.96 -30.22
C ASP A 286 1.53 -6.16 -29.06
N GLU A 287 1.11 -4.92 -28.85
CA GLU A 287 1.54 -4.10 -27.72
C GLU A 287 1.15 -4.74 -26.39
N LEU A 288 -0.07 -5.26 -26.29
CA LEU A 288 -0.55 -5.91 -25.06
C LEU A 288 0.22 -7.21 -24.79
N VAL A 289 0.51 -8.01 -25.81
CA VAL A 289 1.36 -9.20 -25.72
C VAL A 289 2.78 -8.83 -25.29
N ALA A 290 3.34 -7.72 -25.76
CA ALA A 290 4.66 -7.23 -25.33
C ALA A 290 4.66 -6.82 -23.84
N VAL A 291 3.63 -6.10 -23.36
CA VAL A 291 3.45 -5.76 -21.93
C VAL A 291 3.38 -7.02 -21.08
N LEU A 292 2.58 -8.01 -21.51
CA LEU A 292 2.50 -9.29 -20.80
C LEU A 292 3.81 -10.06 -20.83
N GLY A 293 4.56 -9.99 -21.92
CA GLY A 293 5.90 -10.59 -22.03
C GLY A 293 6.85 -10.03 -20.94
N HIS A 294 6.79 -8.72 -20.69
CA HIS A 294 7.54 -8.09 -19.59
C HIS A 294 7.12 -8.66 -18.23
N GLU A 295 5.82 -8.73 -17.97
CA GLU A 295 5.27 -9.28 -16.73
C GLU A 295 5.64 -10.76 -16.53
N PHE A 296 5.59 -11.58 -17.60
CA PHE A 296 6.07 -12.96 -17.57
C PHE A 296 7.58 -13.06 -17.28
N GLY A 297 8.37 -12.08 -17.70
CA GLY A 297 9.78 -11.96 -17.34
C GLY A 297 9.99 -11.90 -15.83
N HIS A 298 9.20 -11.09 -15.12
CA HIS A 298 9.23 -11.02 -13.66
C HIS A 298 8.93 -12.37 -13.01
N TYR A 299 7.97 -13.11 -13.55
CA TYR A 299 7.65 -14.44 -13.07
C TYR A 299 8.80 -15.44 -13.31
N LYS A 300 9.34 -15.51 -14.53
CA LYS A 300 10.41 -16.45 -14.93
C LYS A 300 11.71 -16.21 -14.13
N LEU A 301 11.99 -14.95 -13.80
CA LEU A 301 13.15 -14.55 -12.99
C LEU A 301 12.92 -14.72 -11.48
N HIS A 302 11.78 -15.30 -11.07
CA HIS A 302 11.43 -15.55 -9.67
C HIS A 302 11.52 -14.31 -8.76
N HIS A 303 11.17 -13.12 -9.27
CA HIS A 303 11.30 -11.88 -8.51
C HIS A 303 10.48 -11.90 -7.21
N ILE A 304 9.31 -12.55 -7.19
CA ILE A 304 8.50 -12.73 -5.97
C ILE A 304 9.27 -13.54 -4.93
N VAL A 305 9.89 -14.66 -5.32
CA VAL A 305 10.66 -15.51 -4.40
C VAL A 305 11.87 -14.76 -3.86
N ARG A 306 12.61 -14.04 -4.72
CA ARG A 306 13.74 -13.20 -4.28
C ARG A 306 13.31 -12.15 -3.27
N ARG A 307 12.19 -11.48 -3.53
CA ARG A 307 11.62 -10.49 -2.60
C ARG A 307 11.28 -11.12 -1.25
N ILE A 308 10.65 -12.29 -1.24
CA ILE A 308 10.34 -13.04 -0.01
C ILE A 308 11.62 -13.39 0.76
N CYS A 309 12.65 -13.92 0.08
CA CYS A 309 13.93 -14.27 0.70
C CYS A 309 14.66 -13.08 1.33
N ILE A 310 14.43 -11.86 0.84
CA ILE A 310 15.01 -10.64 1.41
C ILE A 310 14.14 -10.11 2.54
N MET A 311 12.83 -10.05 2.34
CA MET A 311 11.90 -9.43 3.30
C MET A 311 11.77 -10.22 4.60
N LEU A 312 11.74 -11.56 4.52
CA LEU A 312 11.54 -12.40 5.69
C LEU A 312 12.65 -12.26 6.75
N PRO A 313 13.96 -12.32 6.42
CA PRO A 313 15.02 -12.04 7.39
C PRO A 313 14.96 -10.63 7.98
N VAL A 314 14.59 -9.63 7.17
CA VAL A 314 14.42 -8.25 7.65
C VAL A 314 13.27 -8.16 8.65
N GLU A 315 12.15 -8.80 8.38
CA GLU A 315 11.00 -8.86 9.28
C GLU A 315 11.36 -9.55 10.61
N PHE A 316 12.08 -10.68 10.55
CA PHE A 316 12.59 -11.35 11.74
C PHE A 316 13.52 -10.44 12.55
N LEU A 317 14.43 -9.73 11.91
CA LEU A 317 15.33 -8.80 12.59
C LEU A 317 14.56 -7.66 13.27
N LEU A 318 13.59 -7.08 12.59
CA LEU A 318 12.76 -5.99 13.14
C LEU A 318 11.94 -6.47 14.33
N MET A 319 11.32 -7.65 14.26
CA MET A 319 10.56 -8.22 15.37
C MET A 319 11.46 -8.61 16.54
N PHE A 320 12.66 -9.09 16.28
CA PHE A 320 13.65 -9.36 17.33
C PHE A 320 14.09 -8.07 18.03
N LEU A 321 14.39 -7.00 17.28
CA LEU A 321 14.73 -5.69 17.86
C LEU A 321 13.57 -5.14 18.68
N LEU A 322 12.34 -5.27 18.20
CA LEU A 322 11.15 -4.87 18.93
C LEU A 322 11.01 -5.69 20.24
N TYR A 323 11.28 -6.99 20.19
CA TYR A 323 11.32 -7.83 21.40
C TYR A 323 12.36 -7.32 22.39
N VAL A 324 13.59 -7.08 21.96
CA VAL A 324 14.66 -6.56 22.83
C VAL A 324 14.26 -5.23 23.46
N PHE A 325 13.78 -4.29 22.67
CA PHE A 325 13.36 -2.98 23.19
C PHE A 325 12.14 -3.06 24.09
N SER A 326 11.19 -3.95 23.82
CA SER A 326 10.01 -4.17 24.67
C SER A 326 10.34 -4.69 26.07
N GLN A 327 11.56 -5.19 26.29
CA GLN A 327 12.02 -5.61 27.64
C GLN A 327 12.53 -4.40 28.47
N THR A 328 12.65 -3.22 27.86
CA THR A 328 13.17 -2.03 28.55
C THR A 328 12.03 -1.13 29.04
N THR A 329 12.02 -0.81 30.33
CA THR A 329 11.06 0.12 30.91
C THR A 329 11.16 1.52 30.25
N ALA A 330 12.37 1.89 29.81
CA ALA A 330 12.63 3.16 29.15
C ALA A 330 11.80 3.37 27.89
N LEU A 331 11.49 2.29 27.13
CA LEU A 331 10.60 2.40 25.96
C LEU A 331 9.22 2.92 26.35
N TYR A 332 8.62 2.36 27.39
CA TYR A 332 7.27 2.71 27.83
C TYR A 332 7.24 4.10 28.49
N THR A 333 8.16 4.35 29.43
CA THR A 333 8.19 5.64 30.14
C THR A 333 8.51 6.82 29.19
N GLY A 334 9.33 6.61 28.16
CA GLY A 334 9.60 7.63 27.15
C GLY A 334 8.33 8.12 26.44
N PHE A 335 7.42 7.22 26.12
CA PHE A 335 6.14 7.52 25.47
C PHE A 335 4.98 7.77 26.44
N GLY A 336 5.24 7.81 27.77
CA GLY A 336 4.24 8.12 28.81
C GLY A 336 3.29 7.00 29.17
N PHE A 337 3.65 5.74 28.86
CA PHE A 337 2.94 4.52 29.27
C PHE A 337 3.42 3.99 30.62
#